data_80db743c3a3cde8c616b6e120bf5d70f
#
_entry.id   80db743c3a3cde8c616b6e120bf5d70f
#
_cell.length_a   1.000
_cell.length_b   1.000
_cell.length_c   1.000
_cell.angle_alpha   90.00
_cell.angle_beta   90.00
_cell.angle_gamma   90.00
#
_symmetry.space_group_name_H-M   'P 1'
#
loop_
_entity.id
_entity.type
_entity.pdbx_description
1 polymer ?
#
loop_
_entity_poly.entity_id
_entity_poly.type
_entity_poly.pdbx_seq_one_letter_code
_entity_poly.pdbx_strand_id
1 'polypeptide(L)'
;MGKIKAFFRNKWVGFTLASLLYTLWFVVWTGNLWLLLGLVVIFDLYISKFFYRYVWCHNVRLCQRSKTYKTVYEWVNAIIFATVVASLVHIFIFQMYVIPTSSMEKSLLIGDYLYVSKVPYGPQMPNTPLSFPFVHHTMPFSQTKKSFSEAVKWPYHRLKGLRRIKRNDVVVFNFPAGATVLLENQAVTYYDVLRGYEESFGKEEGRKRLAEKYTIVSRPVDKRENYIKRCVAIAGDSLEVRDGQVWVNGSPQEPFPGIQYQYVVQVTSPLTQYALDNLGITEYTGNGSMYYMFLTDEAAEKVRALGNVLSVRRYIYTPNTDVFPQWAEPRWSQDNYGPIWIPQKGATVQLTAENLPLYRRIIETYEGHELEERDGRIYIDGAEAGSYTFGMDYYWMMGDNRHNSADSRFWGFVPEDHIVGKASFVWLSLDANKSFPSNIRWERLFKKVR
;
A
#
# COMPACT_ATOMS: atom_id res chain seq x y z
N MET A 1 46.13 -9.56 28.95
CA MET A 1 45.70 -8.89 27.71
C MET A 1 46.22 -9.54 26.41
N GLY A 2 47.43 -10.07 26.35
CA GLY A 2 48.01 -10.66 25.13
C GLY A 2 47.28 -11.90 24.60
N LYS A 3 46.88 -12.85 25.48
CA LYS A 3 46.17 -14.08 25.07
C LYS A 3 44.76 -13.83 24.49
N ILE A 4 44.03 -12.83 25.00
CA ILE A 4 42.70 -12.44 24.49
C ILE A 4 42.83 -11.81 23.09
N LYS A 5 43.85 -10.93 22.88
CA LYS A 5 44.13 -10.38 21.56
C LYS A 5 44.55 -11.45 20.54
N ALA A 6 45.31 -12.45 20.96
CA ALA A 6 45.72 -13.56 20.10
C ALA A 6 44.52 -14.46 19.72
N PHE A 7 43.59 -14.70 20.65
CA PHE A 7 42.36 -15.45 20.40
C PHE A 7 41.50 -14.81 19.32
N PHE A 8 41.23 -13.49 19.44
CA PHE A 8 40.44 -12.77 18.43
C PHE A 8 41.17 -12.54 17.10
N ARG A 9 42.50 -12.70 17.04
CA ARG A 9 43.28 -12.68 15.78
C ARG A 9 43.21 -14.00 15.01
N ASN A 10 42.71 -15.08 15.62
CA ASN A 10 42.55 -16.35 14.92
C ASN A 10 41.39 -16.27 13.90
N LYS A 11 41.72 -16.52 12.63
CA LYS A 11 40.75 -16.48 11.53
C LYS A 11 39.53 -17.40 11.74
N TRP A 12 39.72 -18.52 12.37
CA TRP A 12 38.64 -19.47 12.68
C TRP A 12 37.72 -18.95 13.77
N VAL A 13 38.25 -18.29 14.80
CA VAL A 13 37.44 -17.64 15.83
C VAL A 13 36.59 -16.51 15.21
N GLY A 14 37.23 -15.67 14.38
CA GLY A 14 36.52 -14.62 13.66
C GLY A 14 35.41 -15.17 12.77
N PHE A 15 35.70 -16.24 12.02
CA PHE A 15 34.72 -16.93 11.18
C PHE A 15 33.55 -17.47 12.00
N THR A 16 33.82 -18.19 13.09
CA THR A 16 32.76 -18.78 13.94
C THR A 16 31.88 -17.71 14.56
N LEU A 17 32.45 -16.64 15.11
CA LEU A 17 31.69 -15.54 15.70
C LEU A 17 30.86 -14.80 14.67
N ALA A 18 31.43 -14.47 13.50
CA ALA A 18 30.72 -13.81 12.43
C ALA A 18 29.58 -14.69 11.88
N SER A 19 29.85 -16.00 11.70
CA SER A 19 28.82 -16.95 11.24
C SER A 19 27.68 -17.11 12.24
N LEU A 20 27.99 -17.17 13.53
CA LEU A 20 26.99 -17.29 14.60
C LEU A 20 26.13 -16.01 14.70
N LEU A 21 26.75 -14.84 14.72
CA LEU A 21 26.06 -13.58 14.74
C LEU A 21 25.19 -13.40 13.46
N TYR A 22 25.75 -13.75 12.30
CA TYR A 22 25.01 -13.71 11.05
C TYR A 22 23.80 -14.65 11.07
N THR A 23 23.98 -15.89 11.51
CA THR A 23 22.90 -16.89 11.56
C THR A 23 21.81 -16.44 12.53
N LEU A 24 22.17 -15.99 13.73
CA LEU A 24 21.19 -15.52 14.71
C LEU A 24 20.45 -14.26 14.24
N TRP A 25 21.17 -13.30 13.67
CA TRP A 25 20.59 -12.01 13.30
C TRP A 25 19.85 -12.05 11.96
N PHE A 26 20.39 -12.71 10.95
CA PHE A 26 19.77 -12.70 9.63
C PHE A 26 18.94 -13.96 9.35
N VAL A 27 19.40 -15.16 9.68
CA VAL A 27 18.68 -16.39 9.33
C VAL A 27 17.55 -16.66 10.33
N VAL A 28 17.84 -16.68 11.63
CA VAL A 28 16.84 -17.00 12.67
C VAL A 28 15.84 -15.88 12.81
N TRP A 29 16.29 -14.62 12.85
CA TRP A 29 15.38 -13.47 12.99
C TRP A 29 14.46 -13.28 11.77
N THR A 30 14.98 -13.48 10.56
CA THR A 30 14.17 -13.39 9.34
C THR A 30 13.36 -14.64 9.03
N GLY A 31 13.70 -15.78 9.63
CA GLY A 31 13.10 -17.09 9.31
C GLY A 31 13.42 -17.61 7.91
N ASN A 32 14.37 -17.01 7.20
CA ASN A 32 14.67 -17.33 5.80
C ASN A 32 15.96 -18.14 5.66
N LEU A 33 15.80 -19.45 5.41
CA LEU A 33 16.94 -20.39 5.27
C LEU A 33 17.82 -20.10 4.04
N TRP A 34 17.33 -19.42 3.00
CA TRP A 34 18.15 -19.03 1.85
C TRP A 34 19.29 -18.09 2.23
N LEU A 35 19.15 -17.36 3.33
CA LEU A 35 20.22 -16.51 3.85
C LEU A 35 21.42 -17.31 4.39
N LEU A 36 21.31 -18.62 4.58
CA LEU A 36 22.47 -19.48 4.88
C LEU A 36 23.54 -19.40 3.79
N LEU A 37 23.18 -19.08 2.54
CA LEU A 37 24.16 -18.84 1.48
C LEU A 37 25.14 -17.70 1.81
N GLY A 38 24.77 -16.77 2.68
CA GLY A 38 25.66 -15.73 3.18
C GLY A 38 26.85 -16.28 3.99
N LEU A 39 26.73 -17.47 4.55
CA LEU A 39 27.86 -18.13 5.22
C LEU A 39 29.01 -18.45 4.27
N VAL A 40 28.72 -18.67 2.97
CA VAL A 40 29.75 -18.85 1.94
C VAL A 40 30.61 -17.60 1.79
N VAL A 41 29.94 -16.42 1.83
CA VAL A 41 30.62 -15.12 1.76
C VAL A 41 31.48 -14.92 3.02
N ILE A 42 30.95 -15.24 4.21
CA ILE A 42 31.70 -15.14 5.48
C ILE A 42 32.89 -16.12 5.46
N PHE A 43 32.70 -17.33 4.95
CA PHE A 43 33.78 -18.29 4.78
C PHE A 43 34.88 -17.77 3.85
N ASP A 44 34.49 -17.15 2.73
CA ASP A 44 35.48 -16.55 1.83
C ASP A 44 36.24 -15.40 2.49
N LEU A 45 35.56 -14.52 3.20
CA LEU A 45 36.17 -13.36 3.85
C LEU A 45 37.22 -13.76 4.92
N TYR A 46 36.93 -14.77 5.72
CA TYR A 46 37.78 -15.16 6.84
C TYR A 46 38.77 -16.28 6.49
N ILE A 47 38.37 -17.25 5.67
CA ILE A 47 39.10 -18.50 5.48
C ILE A 47 39.72 -18.59 4.08
N SER A 48 38.91 -18.68 3.00
CA SER A 48 39.42 -18.96 1.66
C SER A 48 40.14 -17.76 1.06
N LYS A 49 39.63 -16.56 1.31
CA LYS A 49 40.09 -15.30 0.71
C LYS A 49 40.21 -15.38 -0.82
N PHE A 50 39.35 -16.21 -1.43
CA PHE A 50 39.33 -16.40 -2.89
C PHE A 50 39.07 -15.10 -3.61
N PHE A 51 37.96 -14.38 -3.23
CA PHE A 51 37.62 -13.10 -3.82
C PHE A 51 38.73 -12.07 -3.66
N TYR A 52 39.34 -12.01 -2.45
CA TYR A 52 40.45 -11.11 -2.19
C TYR A 52 41.66 -11.41 -3.09
N ARG A 53 42.05 -12.68 -3.25
CA ARG A 53 43.25 -13.09 -4.00
C ARG A 53 43.06 -12.92 -5.50
N TYR A 54 41.94 -13.42 -6.05
CA TYR A 54 41.72 -13.51 -7.49
C TYR A 54 41.03 -12.30 -8.09
N VAL A 55 40.14 -11.65 -7.34
CA VAL A 55 39.37 -10.49 -7.81
C VAL A 55 40.00 -9.19 -7.30
N TRP A 56 40.08 -9.02 -5.99
CA TRP A 56 40.55 -7.76 -5.40
C TRP A 56 42.01 -7.44 -5.78
N CYS A 57 42.97 -8.37 -5.50
CA CYS A 57 44.36 -8.14 -5.82
C CYS A 57 44.61 -7.97 -7.33
N HIS A 58 43.85 -8.66 -8.19
CA HIS A 58 43.93 -8.49 -9.63
C HIS A 58 43.52 -7.06 -10.03
N ASN A 59 42.38 -6.61 -9.57
CA ASN A 59 41.89 -5.23 -9.85
C ASN A 59 42.84 -4.16 -9.28
N VAL A 60 43.39 -4.34 -8.08
CA VAL A 60 44.37 -3.42 -7.52
C VAL A 60 45.60 -3.30 -8.42
N ARG A 61 46.11 -4.42 -8.95
CA ARG A 61 47.26 -4.40 -9.91
C ARG A 61 46.90 -3.66 -11.20
N LEU A 62 45.71 -3.86 -11.73
CA LEU A 62 45.24 -3.12 -12.92
C LEU A 62 45.08 -1.64 -12.66
N CYS A 63 44.57 -1.26 -11.47
CA CYS A 63 44.46 0.14 -11.05
C CYS A 63 45.83 0.83 -10.94
N GLN A 64 46.87 0.07 -10.53
CA GLN A 64 48.24 0.61 -10.51
C GLN A 64 48.84 0.81 -11.89
N ARG A 65 48.42 -0.01 -12.88
CA ARG A 65 48.93 0.05 -14.26
C ARG A 65 48.26 1.11 -15.12
N SER A 66 46.99 1.45 -14.87
CA SER A 66 46.20 2.37 -15.66
C SER A 66 45.36 3.30 -14.82
N LYS A 67 45.57 4.61 -14.96
CA LYS A 67 44.81 5.66 -14.26
C LYS A 67 43.34 5.64 -14.72
N THR A 68 43.08 5.42 -15.99
CA THR A 68 41.73 5.31 -16.54
C THR A 68 40.97 4.13 -15.95
N TYR A 69 41.63 2.95 -15.91
CA TYR A 69 41.04 1.75 -15.29
C TYR A 69 40.69 2.00 -13.81
N LYS A 70 41.59 2.65 -13.07
CA LYS A 70 41.37 3.00 -11.66
C LYS A 70 40.11 3.85 -11.50
N THR A 71 39.98 4.92 -12.29
CA THR A 71 38.82 5.80 -12.22
C THR A 71 37.52 5.06 -12.53
N VAL A 72 37.48 4.26 -13.60
CA VAL A 72 36.27 3.46 -13.95
C VAL A 72 35.95 2.46 -12.86
N TYR A 73 36.94 1.76 -12.33
CA TYR A 73 36.73 0.79 -11.25
C TYR A 73 36.18 1.43 -9.97
N GLU A 74 36.69 2.60 -9.57
CA GLU A 74 36.19 3.36 -8.42
C GLU A 74 34.75 3.80 -8.61
N TRP A 75 34.38 4.29 -9.81
CA TRP A 75 33.00 4.66 -10.12
C TRP A 75 32.06 3.44 -10.11
N VAL A 76 32.43 2.34 -10.71
CA VAL A 76 31.62 1.11 -10.73
C VAL A 76 31.40 0.61 -9.31
N ASN A 77 32.44 0.54 -8.47
CA ASN A 77 32.31 0.13 -7.09
C ASN A 77 31.42 1.07 -6.28
N ALA A 78 31.56 2.39 -6.46
CA ALA A 78 30.74 3.36 -5.78
C ALA A 78 29.25 3.21 -6.16
N ILE A 79 28.95 2.99 -7.44
CA ILE A 79 27.58 2.77 -7.93
C ILE A 79 27.01 1.45 -7.35
N ILE A 80 27.75 0.36 -7.40
CA ILE A 80 27.32 -0.94 -6.84
C ILE A 80 27.05 -0.78 -5.34
N PHE A 81 28.00 -0.20 -4.59
CA PHE A 81 27.85 0.00 -3.15
C PHE A 81 26.62 0.86 -2.83
N ALA A 82 26.47 2.01 -3.50
CA ALA A 82 25.33 2.90 -3.30
C ALA A 82 24.00 2.20 -3.61
N THR A 83 23.94 1.43 -4.70
CA THR A 83 22.74 0.67 -5.09
C THR A 83 22.37 -0.38 -4.04
N VAL A 84 23.35 -1.14 -3.55
CA VAL A 84 23.10 -2.17 -2.51
C VAL A 84 22.61 -1.52 -1.22
N VAL A 85 23.32 -0.50 -0.73
CA VAL A 85 22.96 0.18 0.52
C VAL A 85 21.57 0.83 0.40
N ALA A 86 21.31 1.55 -0.67
CA ALA A 86 20.02 2.18 -0.88
C ALA A 86 18.89 1.15 -1.03
N SER A 87 19.13 0.00 -1.68
CA SER A 87 18.15 -1.09 -1.75
C SER A 87 17.84 -1.67 -0.37
N LEU A 88 18.84 -1.90 0.47
CA LEU A 88 18.63 -2.36 1.85
C LEU A 88 17.84 -1.34 2.69
N VAL A 89 18.15 -0.05 2.55
CA VAL A 89 17.38 1.01 3.21
C VAL A 89 15.92 1.00 2.74
N HIS A 90 15.68 0.90 1.44
CA HIS A 90 14.33 0.82 0.86
C HIS A 90 13.55 -0.40 1.33
N ILE A 91 14.20 -1.56 1.44
CA ILE A 91 13.54 -2.80 1.87
C ILE A 91 13.22 -2.76 3.37
N PHE A 92 14.18 -2.34 4.22
CA PHE A 92 14.09 -2.56 5.66
C PHE A 92 13.78 -1.33 6.51
N ILE A 93 14.05 -0.11 6.04
CA ILE A 93 13.96 1.08 6.89
C ILE A 93 12.83 2.00 6.44
N PHE A 94 12.93 2.58 5.25
CA PHE A 94 11.92 3.49 4.75
C PHE A 94 11.86 3.54 3.23
N GLN A 95 10.78 4.09 2.72
CA GLN A 95 10.57 4.35 1.30
C GLN A 95 9.91 5.72 1.13
N MET A 96 10.27 6.41 0.05
CA MET A 96 9.68 7.70 -0.27
C MET A 96 8.61 7.54 -1.35
N TYR A 97 7.50 8.26 -1.19
CA TYR A 97 6.37 8.27 -2.13
C TYR A 97 5.93 9.69 -2.43
N VAL A 98 5.35 9.89 -3.60
CA VAL A 98 4.70 11.14 -3.99
C VAL A 98 3.21 10.92 -4.00
N ILE A 99 2.42 11.87 -3.51
CA ILE A 99 0.97 11.84 -3.55
C ILE A 99 0.48 12.31 -4.93
N PRO A 100 -0.15 11.41 -5.73
CA PRO A 100 -0.60 11.75 -7.07
C PRO A 100 -2.10 12.14 -7.13
N THR A 101 -2.88 11.83 -6.08
CA THR A 101 -4.35 11.98 -6.08
C THR A 101 -4.85 12.72 -4.84
N SER A 102 -6.05 13.27 -4.93
CA SER A 102 -6.70 14.04 -3.86
C SER A 102 -7.48 13.21 -2.84
N SER A 103 -7.37 11.86 -2.87
CA SER A 103 -8.14 10.99 -1.96
C SER A 103 -7.84 11.18 -0.47
N MET A 104 -6.73 11.85 -0.13
CA MET A 104 -6.31 12.24 1.22
C MET A 104 -6.21 13.77 1.36
N GLU A 105 -6.90 14.52 0.48
CA GLU A 105 -6.86 15.99 0.41
C GLU A 105 -7.11 16.61 1.80
N LYS A 106 -6.53 17.77 2.06
CA LYS A 106 -6.41 18.47 3.34
C LYS A 106 -5.46 17.79 4.35
N SER A 107 -5.44 16.48 4.45
CA SER A 107 -4.43 15.75 5.24
C SER A 107 -3.11 15.66 4.47
N LEU A 108 -3.17 15.15 3.24
CA LEU A 108 -2.06 15.05 2.30
C LEU A 108 -2.46 15.65 0.96
N LEU A 109 -1.63 16.55 0.43
CA LEU A 109 -1.90 17.24 -0.82
C LEU A 109 -1.21 16.56 -2.01
N ILE A 110 -1.78 16.71 -3.19
CA ILE A 110 -1.10 16.34 -4.43
C ILE A 110 0.25 17.08 -4.51
N GLY A 111 1.33 16.34 -4.79
CA GLY A 111 2.69 16.86 -4.81
C GLY A 111 3.40 16.83 -3.44
N ASP A 112 2.80 16.26 -2.40
CA ASP A 112 3.50 15.92 -1.16
C ASP A 112 4.42 14.72 -1.37
N TYR A 113 5.66 14.86 -0.97
CA TYR A 113 6.67 13.80 -0.91
C TYR A 113 6.71 13.26 0.51
N LEU A 114 6.35 12.00 0.67
CA LEU A 114 6.20 11.35 1.97
C LEU A 114 7.39 10.49 2.34
N TYR A 115 7.79 10.57 3.60
CA TYR A 115 8.64 9.60 4.24
C TYR A 115 7.77 8.52 4.90
N VAL A 116 7.86 7.30 4.38
CA VAL A 116 7.11 6.14 4.86
C VAL A 116 8.05 5.19 5.58
N SER A 117 7.91 5.10 6.89
CA SER A 117 8.73 4.21 7.73
C SER A 117 8.15 2.79 7.77
N LYS A 118 9.02 1.81 7.59
CA LYS A 118 8.68 0.37 7.72
C LYS A 118 8.94 -0.15 9.15
N VAL A 119 9.81 0.51 9.88
CA VAL A 119 10.24 0.11 11.22
C VAL A 119 9.09 -0.01 12.23
N PRO A 120 8.08 0.90 12.25
CA PRO A 120 6.98 0.79 13.22
C PRO A 120 6.23 -0.54 13.15
N TYR A 121 5.87 -1.00 11.95
CA TYR A 121 5.09 -2.22 11.76
C TYR A 121 5.95 -3.46 11.50
N GLY A 122 7.27 -3.26 11.33
CA GLY A 122 8.22 -4.26 10.87
C GLY A 122 8.31 -4.33 9.34
N PRO A 123 9.52 -4.34 8.79
CA PRO A 123 9.72 -4.48 7.36
C PRO A 123 9.27 -5.86 6.88
N GLN A 124 8.68 -5.90 5.70
CA GLN A 124 8.33 -7.13 5.02
C GLN A 124 9.51 -7.61 4.17
N MET A 125 9.81 -8.92 4.23
CA MET A 125 10.71 -9.54 3.28
C MET A 125 10.09 -9.50 1.88
N PRO A 126 10.87 -9.16 0.83
CA PRO A 126 10.31 -9.11 -0.51
C PRO A 126 9.85 -10.50 -0.98
N ASN A 127 8.65 -10.59 -1.53
CA ASN A 127 8.15 -11.84 -2.11
C ASN A 127 8.96 -12.20 -3.39
N THR A 128 9.46 -11.19 -4.12
CA THR A 128 10.28 -11.34 -5.32
C THR A 128 11.67 -10.72 -5.11
N PRO A 129 12.61 -11.45 -4.47
CA PRO A 129 13.92 -10.90 -4.13
C PRO A 129 14.78 -10.55 -5.36
N LEU A 130 14.56 -11.24 -6.48
CA LEU A 130 15.24 -10.97 -7.74
C LEU A 130 14.49 -9.88 -8.52
N SER A 131 14.75 -8.62 -8.18
CA SER A 131 14.11 -7.46 -8.79
C SER A 131 15.14 -6.43 -9.21
N PHE A 132 14.86 -5.70 -10.29
CA PHE A 132 15.71 -4.58 -10.71
C PHE A 132 15.63 -3.45 -9.66
N PRO A 133 16.77 -2.97 -9.14
CA PRO A 133 16.80 -1.95 -8.09
C PRO A 133 16.00 -0.70 -8.46
N PHE A 134 15.25 -0.14 -7.52
CA PHE A 134 14.44 1.10 -7.64
C PHE A 134 13.34 1.08 -8.69
N VAL A 135 13.08 -0.06 -9.32
CA VAL A 135 11.98 -0.23 -10.28
C VAL A 135 10.90 -1.10 -9.65
N HIS A 136 9.66 -0.58 -9.63
CA HIS A 136 8.58 -1.25 -8.90
C HIS A 136 8.10 -2.53 -9.60
N HIS A 137 7.44 -2.43 -10.75
CA HIS A 137 6.84 -3.61 -11.42
C HIS A 137 7.20 -3.75 -12.91
N THR A 138 7.44 -2.65 -13.61
CA THR A 138 7.68 -2.65 -15.06
C THR A 138 8.97 -1.92 -15.37
N MET A 139 9.80 -2.48 -16.25
CA MET A 139 11.08 -1.89 -16.65
C MET A 139 10.90 -0.50 -17.27
N PRO A 140 11.81 0.46 -17.02
CA PRO A 140 11.83 1.74 -17.71
C PRO A 140 11.78 1.54 -19.24
N PHE A 141 11.04 2.41 -19.92
CA PHE A 141 10.85 2.39 -21.38
C PHE A 141 10.11 1.15 -21.94
N SER A 142 9.43 0.38 -21.07
CA SER A 142 8.57 -0.74 -21.48
C SER A 142 7.24 -0.67 -20.75
N GLN A 143 6.14 -1.00 -21.43
CA GLN A 143 4.82 -1.10 -20.80
C GLN A 143 4.52 -2.50 -20.26
N THR A 144 5.23 -3.53 -20.74
CA THR A 144 4.90 -4.93 -20.47
C THR A 144 6.02 -5.73 -19.81
N LYS A 145 7.30 -5.32 -19.97
CA LYS A 145 8.44 -6.09 -19.46
C LYS A 145 8.54 -5.97 -17.93
N LYS A 146 8.43 -7.11 -17.24
CA LYS A 146 8.56 -7.18 -15.77
C LYS A 146 9.95 -6.73 -15.32
N SER A 147 10.02 -5.98 -14.20
CA SER A 147 11.27 -5.58 -13.54
C SER A 147 11.76 -6.62 -12.50
N PHE A 148 11.05 -7.72 -12.37
CA PHE A 148 11.31 -8.77 -11.39
C PHE A 148 11.23 -10.16 -12.01
N SER A 149 11.90 -11.13 -11.39
CA SER A 149 11.84 -12.54 -11.75
C SER A 149 11.03 -13.32 -10.72
N GLU A 150 10.17 -14.20 -11.22
CA GLU A 150 9.38 -15.12 -10.39
C GLU A 150 10.06 -16.48 -10.21
N ALA A 151 11.31 -16.64 -10.67
CA ALA A 151 12.09 -17.87 -10.49
C ALA A 151 12.37 -18.17 -9.01
N VAL A 152 12.45 -17.11 -8.18
CA VAL A 152 12.56 -17.23 -6.72
C VAL A 152 11.44 -16.42 -6.11
N LYS A 153 10.52 -17.10 -5.42
CA LYS A 153 9.43 -16.49 -4.64
C LYS A 153 9.56 -16.89 -3.18
N TRP A 154 9.50 -15.91 -2.31
CA TRP A 154 9.45 -16.16 -0.87
C TRP A 154 8.02 -16.00 -0.36
N PRO A 155 7.58 -16.85 0.60
CA PRO A 155 6.30 -16.66 1.26
C PRO A 155 6.29 -15.34 2.03
N TYR A 156 5.10 -14.86 2.35
CA TYR A 156 4.96 -13.69 3.22
C TYR A 156 5.69 -13.92 4.55
N HIS A 157 6.57 -12.99 4.87
CA HIS A 157 7.22 -12.93 6.17
C HIS A 157 7.50 -11.48 6.54
N ARG A 158 6.99 -11.07 7.69
CA ARG A 158 7.19 -9.73 8.26
C ARG A 158 8.08 -9.83 9.49
N LEU A 159 9.13 -9.03 9.52
CA LEU A 159 9.98 -8.91 10.70
C LEU A 159 9.23 -8.19 11.82
N LYS A 160 9.59 -8.47 13.07
CA LYS A 160 8.93 -7.87 14.22
C LYS A 160 9.11 -6.34 14.20
N GLY A 161 7.99 -5.62 14.22
CA GLY A 161 7.96 -4.16 14.33
C GLY A 161 8.01 -3.67 15.78
N LEU A 162 8.16 -2.35 15.93
CA LEU A 162 8.17 -1.69 17.24
C LEU A 162 6.76 -1.56 17.83
N ARG A 163 5.71 -1.57 16.99
CA ARG A 163 4.32 -1.46 17.41
C ARG A 163 3.38 -2.07 16.35
N ARG A 164 2.15 -2.34 16.77
CA ARG A 164 1.08 -2.73 15.84
C ARG A 164 0.47 -1.51 15.16
N ILE A 165 -0.22 -1.73 14.05
CA ILE A 165 -1.06 -0.73 13.39
C ILE A 165 -2.17 -0.33 14.37
N LYS A 166 -2.48 0.96 14.42
CA LYS A 166 -3.52 1.53 15.25
C LYS A 166 -4.58 2.20 14.38
N ARG A 167 -5.79 2.31 14.93
CA ARG A 167 -6.82 3.17 14.34
C ARG A 167 -6.25 4.57 14.14
N ASN A 168 -6.59 5.18 13.01
CA ASN A 168 -6.18 6.52 12.60
C ASN A 168 -4.74 6.64 12.11
N ASP A 169 -3.94 5.57 12.09
CA ASP A 169 -2.66 5.60 11.39
C ASP A 169 -2.89 5.78 9.88
N VAL A 170 -2.11 6.67 9.27
CA VAL A 170 -2.05 6.79 7.81
C VAL A 170 -1.05 5.77 7.28
N VAL A 171 -1.53 4.83 6.48
CA VAL A 171 -0.82 3.62 6.09
C VAL A 171 -0.63 3.56 4.59
N VAL A 172 0.58 3.21 4.16
CA VAL A 172 0.87 2.83 2.77
C VAL A 172 0.78 1.31 2.67
N PHE A 173 0.07 0.83 1.65
CA PHE A 173 -0.15 -0.59 1.41
C PHE A 173 -0.24 -0.90 -0.08
N ASN A 174 0.03 -2.14 -0.46
CA ASN A 174 -0.15 -2.62 -1.82
C ASN A 174 -1.64 -2.83 -2.11
N PHE A 175 -2.08 -2.48 -3.31
CA PHE A 175 -3.49 -2.52 -3.70
C PHE A 175 -4.11 -3.92 -3.52
N PRO A 176 -5.16 -4.08 -2.71
CA PRO A 176 -5.67 -5.40 -2.33
C PRO A 176 -6.47 -6.09 -3.44
N ALA A 177 -7.19 -5.32 -4.25
CA ALA A 177 -8.04 -5.88 -5.32
C ALA A 177 -7.27 -6.20 -6.61
N GLY A 178 -5.95 -6.36 -6.58
CA GLY A 178 -5.16 -6.29 -7.78
C GLY A 178 -4.06 -7.34 -7.96
N ALA A 179 -4.28 -8.63 -7.64
CA ALA A 179 -3.39 -9.68 -8.14
C ALA A 179 -3.38 -9.69 -9.67
N THR A 180 -4.53 -9.48 -10.27
CA THR A 180 -4.77 -9.51 -11.71
C THR A 180 -4.83 -8.09 -12.24
N VAL A 181 -4.06 -7.81 -13.28
CA VAL A 181 -3.95 -6.50 -13.94
C VAL A 181 -4.14 -6.66 -15.42
N LEU A 182 -4.88 -5.74 -16.03
CA LEU A 182 -5.00 -5.61 -17.48
C LEU A 182 -3.87 -4.70 -17.96
N LEU A 183 -2.91 -5.24 -18.73
CA LEU A 183 -1.72 -4.47 -19.13
C LEU A 183 -2.06 -3.23 -19.95
N GLU A 184 -3.07 -3.33 -20.80
CA GLU A 184 -3.51 -2.26 -21.69
C GLU A 184 -4.37 -1.19 -20.98
N ASN A 185 -4.90 -1.50 -19.78
CA ASN A 185 -5.73 -0.59 -19.01
C ASN A 185 -5.50 -0.74 -17.50
N GLN A 186 -4.37 -0.23 -17.03
CA GLN A 186 -3.96 -0.31 -15.62
C GLN A 186 -4.64 0.74 -14.72
N ALA A 187 -5.43 1.65 -15.29
CA ALA A 187 -6.13 2.69 -14.54
C ALA A 187 -7.39 2.18 -13.83
N VAL A 188 -7.94 1.05 -14.28
CA VAL A 188 -9.13 0.41 -13.71
C VAL A 188 -8.79 -0.97 -13.16
N THR A 189 -9.58 -1.44 -12.18
CA THR A 189 -9.34 -2.77 -11.63
C THR A 189 -9.83 -3.86 -12.58
N TYR A 190 -9.12 -4.99 -12.62
CA TYR A 190 -9.56 -6.16 -13.37
C TYR A 190 -10.99 -6.57 -13.01
N TYR A 191 -11.33 -6.52 -11.74
CA TYR A 191 -12.64 -6.97 -11.23
C TYR A 191 -13.79 -6.04 -11.66
N ASP A 192 -13.53 -4.73 -11.78
CA ASP A 192 -14.57 -3.79 -12.25
C ASP A 192 -14.84 -4.00 -13.74
N VAL A 193 -13.78 -4.18 -14.53
CA VAL A 193 -13.92 -4.46 -15.97
C VAL A 193 -14.57 -5.83 -16.19
N LEU A 194 -14.16 -6.84 -15.42
CA LEU A 194 -14.75 -8.19 -15.48
C LEU A 194 -16.25 -8.13 -15.19
N ARG A 195 -16.66 -7.43 -14.14
CA ARG A 195 -18.07 -7.27 -13.76
C ARG A 195 -18.89 -6.66 -14.91
N GLY A 196 -18.41 -5.58 -15.51
CA GLY A 196 -19.09 -4.96 -16.66
C GLY A 196 -19.21 -5.90 -17.88
N TYR A 197 -18.21 -6.75 -18.11
CA TYR A 197 -18.28 -7.77 -19.16
C TYR A 197 -19.26 -8.92 -18.80
N GLU A 198 -19.24 -9.39 -17.55
CA GLU A 198 -20.17 -10.41 -17.07
C GLU A 198 -21.63 -9.92 -17.08
N GLU A 199 -21.88 -8.66 -16.73
CA GLU A 199 -23.19 -8.04 -16.81
C GLU A 199 -23.69 -7.90 -18.26
N SER A 200 -22.79 -7.56 -19.18
CA SER A 200 -23.13 -7.34 -20.59
C SER A 200 -23.32 -8.62 -21.41
N PHE A 201 -22.53 -9.66 -21.12
CA PHE A 201 -22.43 -10.87 -21.97
C PHE A 201 -22.70 -12.19 -21.23
N GLY A 202 -22.95 -12.12 -19.91
CA GLY A 202 -23.02 -13.30 -19.05
C GLY A 202 -21.63 -13.78 -18.59
N LYS A 203 -21.62 -14.59 -17.53
CA LYS A 203 -20.42 -14.93 -16.76
C LYS A 203 -19.31 -15.61 -17.59
N GLU A 204 -19.65 -16.61 -18.42
CA GLU A 204 -18.65 -17.34 -19.21
C GLU A 204 -18.18 -16.55 -20.43
N GLU A 205 -19.13 -16.04 -21.23
CA GLU A 205 -18.80 -15.29 -22.44
C GLU A 205 -18.10 -13.95 -22.10
N GLY A 206 -18.50 -13.29 -21.01
CA GLY A 206 -17.83 -12.08 -20.52
C GLY A 206 -16.35 -12.30 -20.19
N ARG A 207 -16.02 -13.38 -19.47
CA ARG A 207 -14.63 -13.77 -19.17
C ARG A 207 -13.82 -14.07 -20.41
N LYS A 208 -14.41 -14.78 -21.35
CA LYS A 208 -13.75 -15.13 -22.63
C LYS A 208 -13.42 -13.87 -23.43
N ARG A 209 -14.36 -12.96 -23.62
CA ARG A 209 -14.17 -11.69 -24.34
C ARG A 209 -13.16 -10.78 -23.65
N LEU A 210 -13.16 -10.75 -22.34
CA LEU A 210 -12.18 -10.00 -21.56
C LEU A 210 -10.76 -10.54 -21.82
N ALA A 211 -10.58 -11.88 -21.80
CA ALA A 211 -9.29 -12.53 -22.05
C ALA A 211 -8.82 -12.39 -23.50
N GLU A 212 -9.74 -12.29 -24.46
CA GLU A 212 -9.41 -12.03 -25.87
C GLU A 212 -8.96 -10.58 -26.10
N LYS A 213 -9.51 -9.62 -25.33
CA LYS A 213 -9.24 -8.18 -25.51
C LYS A 213 -8.03 -7.69 -24.76
N TYR A 214 -7.73 -8.23 -23.57
CA TYR A 214 -6.69 -7.73 -22.69
C TYR A 214 -5.66 -8.80 -22.32
N THR A 215 -4.41 -8.37 -22.22
CA THR A 215 -3.34 -9.22 -21.65
C THR A 215 -3.46 -9.21 -20.12
N ILE A 216 -3.93 -10.33 -19.56
CA ILE A 216 -4.13 -10.49 -18.14
C ILE A 216 -2.85 -11.01 -17.49
N VAL A 217 -2.30 -10.28 -16.52
CA VAL A 217 -1.11 -10.68 -15.77
C VAL A 217 -1.37 -10.67 -14.28
N SER A 218 -0.75 -11.62 -13.57
CA SER A 218 -0.75 -11.61 -12.11
C SER A 218 0.51 -10.93 -11.58
N ARG A 219 0.35 -10.07 -10.56
CA ARG A 219 1.46 -9.42 -9.86
C ARG A 219 1.53 -9.92 -8.42
N PRO A 220 2.71 -10.37 -7.94
CA PRO A 220 2.94 -10.62 -6.52
C PRO A 220 2.60 -9.40 -5.68
N VAL A 221 2.29 -9.58 -4.39
CA VAL A 221 1.83 -8.51 -3.50
C VAL A 221 2.80 -7.32 -3.49
N ASP A 222 4.11 -7.58 -3.35
CA ASP A 222 5.17 -6.57 -3.32
C ASP A 222 5.38 -5.81 -4.65
N LYS A 223 4.66 -6.19 -5.72
CA LYS A 223 4.70 -5.57 -7.06
C LYS A 223 3.39 -4.93 -7.50
N ARG A 224 2.39 -4.87 -6.60
CA ARG A 224 1.13 -4.18 -6.86
C ARG A 224 1.25 -2.69 -6.58
N GLU A 225 0.35 -1.90 -7.13
CA GLU A 225 0.31 -0.44 -6.92
C GLU A 225 0.25 -0.09 -5.42
N ASN A 226 0.93 0.99 -5.04
CA ASN A 226 0.93 1.46 -3.66
C ASN A 226 -0.18 2.48 -3.46
N TYR A 227 -1.02 2.23 -2.46
CA TYR A 227 -2.09 3.12 -2.02
C TYR A 227 -1.77 3.69 -0.64
N ILE A 228 -2.32 4.86 -0.35
CA ILE A 228 -2.23 5.47 0.97
C ILE A 228 -3.63 5.83 1.44
N LYS A 229 -4.00 5.38 2.64
CA LYS A 229 -5.29 5.65 3.28
C LYS A 229 -5.13 5.69 4.80
N ARG A 230 -6.17 6.14 5.47
CA ARG A 230 -6.28 6.07 6.92
C ARG A 230 -6.86 4.73 7.35
N CYS A 231 -6.21 4.06 8.30
CA CYS A 231 -6.72 2.84 8.92
C CYS A 231 -7.82 3.23 9.93
N VAL A 232 -9.09 3.10 9.57
CA VAL A 232 -10.21 3.48 10.43
C VAL A 232 -10.64 2.38 11.38
N ALA A 233 -10.43 1.10 10.97
CA ALA A 233 -10.68 -0.05 11.84
C ALA A 233 -9.58 -1.10 11.66
N ILE A 234 -9.26 -1.82 12.75
CA ILE A 234 -8.24 -2.86 12.83
C ILE A 234 -8.88 -4.23 13.07
N ALA A 235 -8.07 -5.30 12.97
CA ALA A 235 -8.51 -6.67 13.23
C ALA A 235 -9.25 -6.79 14.58
N GLY A 236 -10.43 -7.43 14.56
CA GLY A 236 -11.32 -7.62 15.69
C GLY A 236 -12.35 -6.50 15.92
N ASP A 237 -12.25 -5.37 15.19
CA ASP A 237 -13.21 -4.27 15.30
C ASP A 237 -14.52 -4.59 14.59
N SER A 238 -15.62 -3.99 15.06
CA SER A 238 -16.87 -3.84 14.33
C SER A 238 -16.96 -2.42 13.78
N LEU A 239 -17.16 -2.28 12.47
CA LEU A 239 -17.24 -1.00 11.77
C LEU A 239 -18.65 -0.77 11.23
N GLU A 240 -19.11 0.47 11.37
CA GLU A 240 -20.34 0.95 10.74
C GLU A 240 -20.15 2.40 10.27
N VAL A 241 -20.81 2.78 9.20
CA VAL A 241 -20.90 4.17 8.74
C VAL A 241 -22.37 4.57 8.75
N ARG A 242 -22.71 5.67 9.43
CA ARG A 242 -24.06 6.25 9.53
C ARG A 242 -24.00 7.69 9.07
N ASP A 243 -24.68 8.02 7.99
CA ASP A 243 -24.70 9.34 7.37
C ASP A 243 -23.29 9.95 7.17
N GLY A 244 -22.35 9.11 6.71
CA GLY A 244 -20.95 9.45 6.51
C GLY A 244 -20.07 9.43 7.78
N GLN A 245 -20.68 9.37 8.97
CA GLN A 245 -19.94 9.26 10.25
C GLN A 245 -19.49 7.82 10.50
N VAL A 246 -18.21 7.62 10.72
CA VAL A 246 -17.65 6.29 11.07
C VAL A 246 -17.89 5.97 12.53
N TRP A 247 -18.36 4.76 12.80
CA TRP A 247 -18.55 4.19 14.13
C TRP A 247 -17.69 2.93 14.25
N VAL A 248 -16.97 2.80 15.35
CA VAL A 248 -16.15 1.63 15.64
C VAL A 248 -16.49 1.09 17.03
N ASN A 249 -16.86 -0.20 17.07
CA ASN A 249 -17.29 -0.87 18.30
C ASN A 249 -18.43 -0.12 19.02
N GLY A 250 -19.39 0.40 18.23
CA GLY A 250 -20.58 1.11 18.75
C GLY A 250 -20.32 2.55 19.20
N SER A 251 -19.09 3.07 19.02
CA SER A 251 -18.75 4.46 19.37
C SER A 251 -18.39 5.27 18.11
N PRO A 252 -18.85 6.53 17.99
CA PRO A 252 -18.47 7.37 16.87
C PRO A 252 -16.97 7.66 16.93
N GLN A 253 -16.32 7.60 15.78
CA GLN A 253 -14.92 8.00 15.65
C GLN A 253 -14.85 9.54 15.70
N GLU A 254 -13.93 10.07 16.52
CA GLU A 254 -13.70 11.51 16.54
C GLU A 254 -13.30 12.01 15.13
N PRO A 255 -13.89 13.13 14.68
CA PRO A 255 -13.56 13.68 13.36
C PRO A 255 -12.12 14.20 13.34
N PHE A 256 -11.39 13.90 12.27
CA PHE A 256 -10.06 14.47 12.02
C PHE A 256 -10.19 15.82 11.32
N PRO A 257 -9.34 16.78 11.68
CA PRO A 257 -9.16 17.97 10.86
C PRO A 257 -8.70 17.53 9.46
N GLY A 258 -9.47 17.88 8.44
CA GLY A 258 -9.14 17.54 7.05
C GLY A 258 -10.01 16.45 6.43
N ILE A 259 -10.92 15.80 7.18
CA ILE A 259 -11.94 14.96 6.55
C ILE A 259 -12.84 15.85 5.69
N GLN A 260 -13.03 15.46 4.43
CA GLN A 260 -13.89 16.13 3.47
C GLN A 260 -15.06 15.25 3.05
N TYR A 261 -16.19 15.91 2.86
CA TYR A 261 -17.38 15.33 2.26
C TYR A 261 -17.85 16.18 1.08
N GLN A 262 -18.62 15.61 0.19
CA GLN A 262 -19.29 16.37 -0.86
C GLN A 262 -20.50 17.11 -0.28
N TYR A 263 -20.60 18.39 -0.60
CA TYR A 263 -21.72 19.24 -0.24
C TYR A 263 -22.38 19.79 -1.48
N VAL A 264 -23.69 19.90 -1.43
CA VAL A 264 -24.49 20.65 -2.41
C VAL A 264 -24.67 22.07 -1.85
N VAL A 265 -24.20 23.05 -2.59
CA VAL A 265 -24.25 24.47 -2.23
C VAL A 265 -25.11 25.19 -3.23
N GLN A 266 -26.22 25.78 -2.77
CA GLN A 266 -27.10 26.62 -3.59
C GLN A 266 -26.79 28.08 -3.32
N VAL A 267 -26.70 28.89 -4.38
CA VAL A 267 -26.35 30.31 -4.31
C VAL A 267 -27.30 31.18 -5.13
N THR A 268 -27.44 32.44 -4.72
CA THR A 268 -28.21 33.47 -5.46
C THR A 268 -27.42 34.07 -6.61
N SER A 269 -26.10 34.11 -6.50
CA SER A 269 -25.15 34.57 -7.52
C SER A 269 -23.87 33.74 -7.47
N PRO A 270 -23.13 33.61 -8.59
CA PRO A 270 -21.92 32.80 -8.64
C PRO A 270 -20.89 33.16 -7.58
N LEU A 271 -20.21 32.16 -7.02
CA LEU A 271 -19.07 32.37 -6.16
C LEU A 271 -17.84 32.81 -6.95
N THR A 272 -17.18 33.86 -6.47
CA THR A 272 -15.96 34.35 -7.12
C THR A 272 -14.79 33.39 -6.87
N GLN A 273 -13.85 33.31 -7.81
CA GLN A 273 -12.63 32.53 -7.64
C GLN A 273 -11.85 32.97 -6.37
N TYR A 274 -11.83 34.28 -6.11
CA TYR A 274 -11.21 34.82 -4.90
C TYR A 274 -11.84 34.28 -3.60
N ALA A 275 -13.17 34.13 -3.56
CA ALA A 275 -13.84 33.54 -2.38
C ALA A 275 -13.48 32.05 -2.22
N LEU A 276 -13.44 31.29 -3.32
CA LEU A 276 -13.07 29.90 -3.33
C LEU A 276 -11.61 29.68 -2.87
N ASP A 277 -10.70 30.48 -3.39
CA ASP A 277 -9.28 30.44 -3.04
C ASP A 277 -9.04 30.78 -1.56
N ASN A 278 -9.70 31.82 -1.05
CA ASN A 278 -9.59 32.22 0.36
C ASN A 278 -10.14 31.15 1.32
N LEU A 279 -11.15 30.42 0.90
CA LEU A 279 -11.70 29.29 1.67
C LEU A 279 -10.89 28.00 1.46
N GLY A 280 -9.90 28.03 0.57
CA GLY A 280 -9.08 26.88 0.23
C GLY A 280 -9.89 25.75 -0.42
N ILE A 281 -10.93 26.10 -1.19
CA ILE A 281 -11.75 25.13 -1.92
C ILE A 281 -11.08 24.84 -3.25
N THR A 282 -10.54 23.62 -3.38
CA THR A 282 -9.73 23.18 -4.53
C THR A 282 -10.52 22.31 -5.50
N GLU A 283 -11.55 21.61 -5.00
CA GLU A 283 -12.32 20.65 -5.76
C GLU A 283 -13.80 20.99 -5.71
N TYR A 284 -14.36 21.37 -6.84
CA TYR A 284 -15.77 21.66 -7.00
C TYR A 284 -16.22 21.52 -8.46
N THR A 285 -17.52 21.27 -8.65
CA THR A 285 -18.19 21.31 -9.95
C THR A 285 -19.50 22.07 -9.81
N GLY A 286 -19.99 22.66 -10.88
CA GLY A 286 -21.27 23.36 -10.87
C GLY A 286 -21.25 24.67 -11.66
N ASN A 287 -22.42 25.28 -11.80
CA ASN A 287 -22.64 26.51 -12.56
C ASN A 287 -23.55 27.46 -11.78
N GLY A 288 -23.13 28.67 -11.62
CA GLY A 288 -23.92 29.87 -11.24
C GLY A 288 -24.93 29.77 -10.11
N SER A 289 -25.75 28.73 -10.00
CA SER A 289 -26.80 28.56 -8.99
C SER A 289 -26.61 27.39 -8.06
N MET A 290 -25.86 26.35 -8.47
CA MET A 290 -25.63 25.16 -7.70
C MET A 290 -24.21 24.65 -7.90
N TYR A 291 -23.54 24.29 -6.78
CA TYR A 291 -22.19 23.72 -6.77
C TYR A 291 -22.18 22.41 -5.96
N TYR A 292 -21.38 21.46 -6.42
CA TYR A 292 -20.95 20.28 -5.68
C TYR A 292 -19.51 20.51 -5.28
N MET A 293 -19.25 20.62 -3.97
CA MET A 293 -17.93 20.98 -3.42
C MET A 293 -17.47 19.94 -2.43
N PHE A 294 -16.18 19.62 -2.44
CA PHE A 294 -15.57 18.81 -1.39
C PHE A 294 -15.05 19.71 -0.27
N LEU A 295 -15.74 19.68 0.86
CA LEU A 295 -15.50 20.58 1.98
C LEU A 295 -15.23 19.81 3.28
N THR A 296 -14.38 20.37 4.13
CA THR A 296 -14.38 20.03 5.54
C THR A 296 -15.60 20.65 6.23
N ASP A 297 -16.02 20.14 7.38
CA ASP A 297 -17.13 20.72 8.13
C ASP A 297 -16.88 22.21 8.46
N GLU A 298 -15.62 22.58 8.80
CA GLU A 298 -15.22 23.98 9.03
C GLU A 298 -15.39 24.84 7.76
N ALA A 299 -14.97 24.32 6.61
CA ALA A 299 -15.12 25.03 5.33
C ALA A 299 -16.59 25.17 4.96
N ALA A 300 -17.43 24.15 5.21
CA ALA A 300 -18.87 24.20 4.97
C ALA A 300 -19.56 25.29 5.80
N GLU A 301 -19.16 25.47 7.06
CA GLU A 301 -19.67 26.57 7.89
C GLU A 301 -19.26 27.95 7.34
N LYS A 302 -18.01 28.10 6.91
CA LYS A 302 -17.53 29.35 6.29
C LYS A 302 -18.27 29.65 4.98
N VAL A 303 -18.54 28.63 4.16
CA VAL A 303 -19.35 28.78 2.93
C VAL A 303 -20.77 29.20 3.27
N ARG A 304 -21.38 28.59 4.31
CA ARG A 304 -22.75 28.93 4.76
C ARG A 304 -22.88 30.39 5.20
N ALA A 305 -21.80 30.97 5.73
CA ALA A 305 -21.76 32.36 6.19
C ALA A 305 -21.64 33.39 5.05
N LEU A 306 -21.45 32.99 3.80
CA LEU A 306 -21.38 33.88 2.67
C LEU A 306 -22.80 34.46 2.34
N GLY A 307 -22.89 35.75 2.11
CA GLY A 307 -24.19 36.45 1.92
C GLY A 307 -25.01 36.05 0.69
N ASN A 308 -24.36 35.41 -0.28
CA ASN A 308 -25.00 34.90 -1.50
C ASN A 308 -25.29 33.41 -1.49
N VAL A 309 -25.09 32.71 -0.37
CA VAL A 309 -25.35 31.28 -0.20
C VAL A 309 -26.75 31.09 0.40
N LEU A 310 -27.57 30.29 -0.26
CA LEU A 310 -28.93 29.94 0.17
C LEU A 310 -28.93 28.69 1.07
N SER A 311 -28.20 27.66 0.67
CA SER A 311 -28.13 26.42 1.44
C SER A 311 -26.80 25.69 1.22
N VAL A 312 -26.34 25.00 2.29
CA VAL A 312 -25.20 24.09 2.25
C VAL A 312 -25.64 22.79 2.90
N ARG A 313 -25.72 21.70 2.13
CA ARG A 313 -26.16 20.39 2.61
C ARG A 313 -25.13 19.33 2.23
N ARG A 314 -24.78 18.43 3.17
CA ARG A 314 -23.97 17.27 2.86
C ARG A 314 -24.73 16.37 1.89
N TYR A 315 -24.06 15.91 0.83
CA TYR A 315 -24.60 14.94 -0.10
C TYR A 315 -24.53 13.56 0.56
N ILE A 316 -25.64 12.84 0.61
CA ILE A 316 -25.70 11.48 1.14
C ILE A 316 -26.03 10.55 -0.03
N TYR A 317 -25.14 9.62 -0.29
CA TYR A 317 -25.29 8.64 -1.35
C TYR A 317 -26.31 7.57 -1.00
N THR A 318 -27.09 7.16 -1.96
CA THR A 318 -28.02 6.04 -1.86
C THR A 318 -27.29 4.71 -2.06
N PRO A 319 -27.85 3.57 -1.60
CA PRO A 319 -27.29 2.24 -1.86
C PRO A 319 -27.05 1.98 -3.35
N ASN A 320 -25.90 1.39 -3.68
CA ASN A 320 -25.53 1.05 -5.06
C ASN A 320 -24.65 -0.20 -5.11
N THR A 321 -24.51 -0.81 -6.29
CA THR A 321 -23.79 -2.06 -6.54
C THR A 321 -22.28 -1.92 -6.54
N ASP A 322 -21.72 -0.71 -6.56
CA ASP A 322 -20.28 -0.48 -6.54
C ASP A 322 -19.67 -0.67 -5.15
N VAL A 323 -20.50 -0.52 -4.12
CA VAL A 323 -20.10 -0.63 -2.72
C VAL A 323 -19.90 -2.08 -2.34
N PHE A 324 -18.75 -2.39 -1.75
CA PHE A 324 -18.42 -3.74 -1.24
C PHE A 324 -19.51 -4.26 -0.26
N PRO A 325 -19.92 -5.51 -0.33
CA PRO A 325 -19.38 -6.61 -1.14
C PRO A 325 -20.02 -6.76 -2.54
N GLN A 326 -20.56 -5.70 -3.12
CA GLN A 326 -21.18 -5.67 -4.44
C GLN A 326 -22.37 -6.62 -4.58
N TRP A 327 -23.30 -6.59 -3.63
CA TRP A 327 -24.54 -7.38 -3.75
C TRP A 327 -25.36 -7.00 -4.97
N ALA A 328 -25.98 -7.96 -5.61
CA ALA A 328 -26.89 -7.73 -6.74
C ALA A 328 -28.06 -6.81 -6.34
N GLU A 329 -28.57 -6.98 -5.11
CA GLU A 329 -29.50 -6.04 -4.48
C GLU A 329 -28.71 -5.18 -3.49
N PRO A 330 -28.44 -3.90 -3.83
CA PRO A 330 -27.58 -3.05 -3.00
C PRO A 330 -28.28 -2.71 -1.68
N ARG A 331 -27.58 -3.01 -0.58
CA ARG A 331 -28.04 -2.74 0.79
C ARG A 331 -27.34 -1.54 1.41
N TRP A 332 -26.12 -1.24 0.93
CA TRP A 332 -25.26 -0.23 1.51
C TRP A 332 -24.89 0.86 0.51
N SER A 333 -24.61 2.02 1.04
CA SER A 333 -23.97 3.13 0.33
C SER A 333 -22.62 3.44 0.97
N GLN A 334 -21.84 4.31 0.35
CA GLN A 334 -20.60 4.78 0.97
C GLN A 334 -20.83 5.59 2.28
N ASP A 335 -22.04 6.08 2.52
CA ASP A 335 -22.43 6.88 3.68
C ASP A 335 -23.23 6.11 4.73
N ASN A 336 -23.89 5.01 4.32
CA ASN A 336 -24.62 4.13 5.21
C ASN A 336 -24.20 2.69 4.94
N TYR A 337 -23.30 2.19 5.81
CA TYR A 337 -22.53 0.98 5.58
C TYR A 337 -22.38 0.15 6.86
N GLY A 338 -22.51 -1.16 6.75
CA GLY A 338 -22.29 -2.09 7.85
C GLY A 338 -23.54 -2.36 8.71
N PRO A 339 -23.37 -2.89 9.93
CA PRO A 339 -22.08 -3.18 10.58
C PRO A 339 -21.35 -4.36 9.94
N ILE A 340 -20.01 -4.27 9.88
CA ILE A 340 -19.13 -5.35 9.47
C ILE A 340 -18.09 -5.63 10.54
N TRP A 341 -17.73 -6.89 10.71
CA TRP A 341 -16.64 -7.28 11.59
C TRP A 341 -15.34 -7.42 10.79
N ILE A 342 -14.25 -6.82 11.29
CA ILE A 342 -12.94 -6.85 10.65
C ILE A 342 -12.22 -8.14 11.07
N PRO A 343 -11.89 -9.05 10.13
CA PRO A 343 -11.32 -10.34 10.47
C PRO A 343 -9.98 -10.23 11.20
N GLN A 344 -9.81 -11.10 12.19
CA GLN A 344 -8.61 -11.22 13.01
C GLN A 344 -8.00 -12.60 12.85
N LYS A 345 -6.68 -12.65 12.78
CA LYS A 345 -5.92 -13.90 12.71
C LYS A 345 -6.30 -14.85 13.84
N GLY A 346 -6.60 -16.10 13.47
CA GLY A 346 -7.01 -17.15 14.38
C GLY A 346 -8.46 -17.10 14.86
N ALA A 347 -9.21 -16.06 14.52
CA ALA A 347 -10.64 -16.00 14.81
C ALA A 347 -11.43 -16.81 13.78
N THR A 348 -12.52 -17.44 14.23
CA THR A 348 -13.40 -18.26 13.41
C THR A 348 -14.76 -17.62 13.27
N VAL A 349 -15.30 -17.58 12.06
CA VAL A 349 -16.66 -17.14 11.76
C VAL A 349 -17.50 -18.29 11.21
N GLN A 350 -18.79 -18.31 11.54
CA GLN A 350 -19.74 -19.18 10.87
C GLN A 350 -20.01 -18.61 9.47
N LEU A 351 -19.91 -19.45 8.45
CA LEU A 351 -20.21 -19.08 7.08
C LEU A 351 -21.68 -19.31 6.77
N THR A 352 -22.32 -18.32 6.19
CA THR A 352 -23.69 -18.35 5.73
C THR A 352 -23.76 -17.78 4.31
N ALA A 353 -24.80 -18.10 3.54
CA ALA A 353 -25.01 -17.48 2.24
C ALA A 353 -25.08 -15.94 2.31
N GLU A 354 -25.51 -15.39 3.45
CA GLU A 354 -25.61 -13.94 3.64
C GLU A 354 -24.25 -13.26 3.86
N ASN A 355 -23.34 -13.86 4.66
CA ASN A 355 -22.04 -13.26 4.98
C ASN A 355 -20.90 -13.74 4.06
N LEU A 356 -21.10 -14.79 3.29
CA LEU A 356 -20.09 -15.33 2.38
C LEU A 356 -19.56 -14.27 1.38
N PRO A 357 -20.36 -13.37 0.80
CA PRO A 357 -19.85 -12.32 -0.07
C PRO A 357 -18.81 -11.40 0.59
N LEU A 358 -18.90 -11.17 1.90
CA LEU A 358 -17.93 -10.39 2.66
C LEU A 358 -16.57 -11.10 2.75
N TYR A 359 -16.55 -12.42 2.87
CA TYR A 359 -15.34 -13.20 3.15
C TYR A 359 -14.81 -13.96 1.95
N ARG A 360 -15.57 -14.08 0.85
CA ARG A 360 -15.18 -14.80 -0.36
C ARG A 360 -13.79 -14.44 -0.86
N ARG A 361 -13.52 -13.13 -1.03
CA ARG A 361 -12.21 -12.65 -1.50
C ARG A 361 -11.08 -12.96 -0.52
N ILE A 362 -11.36 -12.94 0.77
CA ILE A 362 -10.39 -13.35 1.79
C ILE A 362 -9.99 -14.80 1.57
N ILE A 363 -10.98 -15.68 1.50
CA ILE A 363 -10.78 -17.12 1.37
C ILE A 363 -10.06 -17.46 0.06
N GLU A 364 -10.61 -17.00 -1.07
CA GLU A 364 -10.09 -17.35 -2.40
C GLU A 364 -8.79 -16.64 -2.77
N THR A 365 -8.73 -15.32 -2.55
CA THR A 365 -7.67 -14.48 -3.14
C THR A 365 -6.52 -14.21 -2.17
N TYR A 366 -6.84 -13.96 -0.90
CA TYR A 366 -5.80 -13.58 0.06
C TYR A 366 -5.21 -14.77 0.79
N GLU A 367 -6.02 -15.76 1.10
CA GLU A 367 -5.58 -16.97 1.80
C GLU A 367 -5.41 -18.19 0.88
N GLY A 368 -5.86 -18.06 -0.40
CA GLY A 368 -5.51 -18.99 -1.48
C GLY A 368 -6.24 -20.32 -1.46
N HIS A 369 -7.43 -20.36 -0.86
CA HIS A 369 -8.29 -21.55 -0.82
C HIS A 369 -9.24 -21.60 -2.02
N GLU A 370 -9.62 -22.81 -2.41
CA GLU A 370 -10.67 -23.04 -3.40
C GLU A 370 -12.03 -23.00 -2.71
N LEU A 371 -12.95 -22.12 -3.13
CA LEU A 371 -14.27 -21.96 -2.54
C LEU A 371 -15.36 -22.23 -3.58
N GLU A 372 -16.24 -23.17 -3.26
CA GLU A 372 -17.36 -23.55 -4.09
C GLU A 372 -18.68 -23.53 -3.31
N GLU A 373 -19.74 -23.18 -4.01
CA GLU A 373 -21.12 -23.30 -3.51
C GLU A 373 -21.86 -24.37 -4.35
N ARG A 374 -22.32 -25.42 -3.70
CA ARG A 374 -23.07 -26.49 -4.33
C ARG A 374 -24.31 -26.81 -3.48
N ASP A 375 -25.48 -26.81 -4.08
CA ASP A 375 -26.76 -27.17 -3.43
C ASP A 375 -27.02 -26.40 -2.12
N GLY A 376 -26.64 -25.11 -2.08
CA GLY A 376 -26.81 -24.26 -0.91
C GLY A 376 -25.79 -24.50 0.24
N ARG A 377 -24.78 -25.36 0.00
CA ARG A 377 -23.67 -25.64 0.93
C ARG A 377 -22.37 -25.03 0.45
N ILE A 378 -21.52 -24.70 1.38
CA ILE A 378 -20.19 -24.07 1.14
C ILE A 378 -19.13 -25.15 1.26
N TYR A 379 -18.22 -25.22 0.29
CA TYR A 379 -17.07 -26.13 0.29
C TYR A 379 -15.80 -25.30 0.19
N ILE A 380 -14.80 -25.62 1.02
CA ILE A 380 -13.46 -25.03 0.98
C ILE A 380 -12.46 -26.17 0.79
N ASP A 381 -11.62 -26.07 -0.25
CA ASP A 381 -10.64 -27.09 -0.65
C ASP A 381 -11.29 -28.50 -0.81
N GLY A 382 -12.51 -28.52 -1.34
CA GLY A 382 -13.27 -29.72 -1.58
C GLY A 382 -13.99 -30.33 -0.35
N ALA A 383 -13.82 -29.77 0.85
CA ALA A 383 -14.49 -30.18 2.07
C ALA A 383 -15.66 -29.26 2.42
N GLU A 384 -16.81 -29.85 2.88
CA GLU A 384 -17.94 -29.03 3.36
C GLU A 384 -17.50 -28.19 4.59
N ALA A 385 -17.72 -26.88 4.55
CA ALA A 385 -17.27 -25.95 5.56
C ALA A 385 -18.42 -25.06 6.03
N GLY A 386 -18.84 -25.21 7.29
CA GLY A 386 -19.81 -24.35 7.96
C GLY A 386 -19.15 -23.13 8.66
N SER A 387 -17.82 -23.10 8.72
CA SER A 387 -17.05 -22.02 9.36
C SER A 387 -15.70 -21.84 8.70
N TYR A 388 -15.08 -20.66 8.93
CA TYR A 388 -13.75 -20.36 8.44
C TYR A 388 -12.90 -19.69 9.52
N THR A 389 -11.63 -20.11 9.63
CA THR A 389 -10.65 -19.52 10.55
C THR A 389 -9.63 -18.71 9.76
N PHE A 390 -9.53 -17.42 10.06
CA PHE A 390 -8.65 -16.50 9.31
C PHE A 390 -7.17 -16.72 9.63
N GLY A 391 -6.36 -16.78 8.59
CA GLY A 391 -4.90 -16.95 8.68
C GLY A 391 -4.14 -15.64 8.93
N MET A 392 -4.74 -14.48 8.65
CA MET A 392 -4.14 -13.15 8.74
C MET A 392 -5.02 -12.15 9.49
N ASP A 393 -4.41 -11.03 9.93
CA ASP A 393 -5.14 -9.84 10.37
C ASP A 393 -5.57 -9.00 9.17
N TYR A 394 -6.72 -8.34 9.28
CA TYR A 394 -7.28 -7.48 8.24
C TYR A 394 -7.52 -6.06 8.77
N TYR A 395 -7.57 -5.11 7.85
CA TYR A 395 -7.74 -3.70 8.16
C TYR A 395 -8.78 -3.08 7.24
N TRP A 396 -9.39 -1.98 7.73
CA TRP A 396 -10.30 -1.17 6.92
C TRP A 396 -9.72 0.20 6.70
N MET A 397 -9.51 0.54 5.45
CA MET A 397 -8.79 1.72 5.00
C MET A 397 -9.75 2.68 4.32
N MET A 398 -9.82 3.94 4.78
CA MET A 398 -10.64 4.97 4.16
C MET A 398 -9.80 6.21 3.84
N GLY A 399 -10.14 6.89 2.72
CA GLY A 399 -9.56 8.18 2.38
C GLY A 399 -10.15 9.30 3.24
N ASP A 400 -9.37 10.33 3.51
CA ASP A 400 -9.84 11.51 4.25
C ASP A 400 -10.78 12.37 3.40
N ASN A 401 -10.61 12.38 2.07
CA ASN A 401 -11.59 12.91 1.12
C ASN A 401 -12.68 11.86 0.86
N ARG A 402 -13.63 11.75 1.79
CA ARG A 402 -14.61 10.65 1.89
C ARG A 402 -15.37 10.35 0.62
N HIS A 403 -15.78 11.36 -0.13
CA HIS A 403 -16.59 11.21 -1.35
C HIS A 403 -15.74 11.27 -2.64
N ASN A 404 -14.40 11.46 -2.51
CA ASN A 404 -13.48 11.39 -3.65
C ASN A 404 -12.33 10.41 -3.33
N SER A 405 -12.68 9.22 -2.87
CA SER A 405 -11.72 8.18 -2.52
C SER A 405 -12.25 6.80 -2.92
N ALA A 406 -11.51 6.12 -3.79
CA ALA A 406 -11.60 4.68 -3.90
C ALA A 406 -10.87 4.08 -2.68
N ASP A 407 -11.61 3.34 -1.83
CA ASP A 407 -11.10 2.78 -0.57
C ASP A 407 -11.84 1.49 -0.17
N SER A 408 -11.68 1.01 1.07
CA SER A 408 -12.26 -0.26 1.52
C SER A 408 -13.78 -0.35 1.36
N ARG A 409 -14.48 0.76 1.27
CA ARG A 409 -15.93 0.75 0.96
C ARG A 409 -16.23 0.19 -0.42
N PHE A 410 -15.25 0.13 -1.32
CA PHE A 410 -15.37 -0.36 -2.69
C PHE A 410 -14.65 -1.70 -2.90
N TRP A 411 -13.44 -1.88 -2.36
CA TRP A 411 -12.67 -3.12 -2.56
C TRP A 411 -12.66 -4.07 -1.36
N GLY A 412 -13.16 -3.66 -0.18
CA GLY A 412 -13.22 -4.49 1.01
C GLY A 412 -11.95 -4.44 1.86
N PHE A 413 -11.64 -5.55 2.51
CA PHE A 413 -10.56 -5.67 3.49
C PHE A 413 -9.16 -5.55 2.88
N VAL A 414 -8.23 -5.01 3.67
CA VAL A 414 -6.81 -4.98 3.35
C VAL A 414 -6.08 -5.96 4.27
N PRO A 415 -5.47 -7.03 3.74
CA PRO A 415 -4.78 -8.01 4.56
C PRO A 415 -3.41 -7.51 5.04
N GLU A 416 -2.89 -8.09 6.11
CA GLU A 416 -1.63 -7.67 6.75
C GLU A 416 -0.41 -7.77 5.84
N ASP A 417 -0.40 -8.75 4.92
CA ASP A 417 0.70 -8.96 3.97
C ASP A 417 0.80 -7.86 2.90
N HIS A 418 -0.24 -7.04 2.74
CA HIS A 418 -0.25 -5.89 1.83
C HIS A 418 0.31 -4.61 2.47
N ILE A 419 0.50 -4.57 3.79
CA ILE A 419 0.95 -3.37 4.49
C ILE A 419 2.42 -3.09 4.21
N VAL A 420 2.74 -1.92 3.67
CA VAL A 420 4.10 -1.47 3.38
C VAL A 420 4.71 -0.74 4.58
N GLY A 421 4.02 0.27 5.12
CA GLY A 421 4.55 1.04 6.24
C GLY A 421 3.67 2.21 6.65
N LYS A 422 4.16 2.97 7.65
CA LYS A 422 3.49 4.15 8.19
C LYS A 422 3.98 5.42 7.50
N ALA A 423 3.06 6.23 6.97
CA ALA A 423 3.37 7.60 6.60
C ALA A 423 3.73 8.40 7.87
N SER A 424 4.93 8.96 7.91
CA SER A 424 5.45 9.61 9.12
C SER A 424 5.46 11.11 9.03
N PHE A 425 6.00 11.65 7.94
CA PHE A 425 6.03 13.10 7.68
C PHE A 425 6.16 13.40 6.19
N VAL A 426 5.77 14.61 5.82
CA VAL A 426 6.02 15.21 4.50
C VAL A 426 7.41 15.83 4.53
N TRP A 427 8.33 15.37 3.69
CA TRP A 427 9.69 15.94 3.66
C TRP A 427 9.85 17.04 2.62
N LEU A 428 9.02 17.07 1.58
CA LEU A 428 8.93 18.09 0.55
C LEU A 428 7.49 18.18 0.04
N SER A 429 7.03 19.35 -0.35
CA SER A 429 5.74 19.56 -0.99
C SER A 429 5.84 20.55 -2.12
N LEU A 430 5.41 20.14 -3.32
CA LEU A 430 5.47 20.93 -4.54
C LEU A 430 4.08 21.17 -5.11
N ASP A 431 3.77 22.41 -5.45
CA ASP A 431 2.56 22.80 -6.14
C ASP A 431 2.79 22.77 -7.65
N ALA A 432 2.14 21.83 -8.35
CA ALA A 432 2.30 21.68 -9.80
C ALA A 432 1.81 22.90 -10.60
N ASN A 433 0.96 23.76 -10.01
CA ASN A 433 0.39 24.96 -10.66
C ASN A 433 1.28 26.19 -10.54
N LYS A 434 2.41 26.10 -9.85
CA LYS A 434 3.34 27.21 -9.62
C LYS A 434 4.74 26.88 -10.15
N SER A 435 5.52 27.93 -10.46
CA SER A 435 6.91 27.78 -10.90
C SER A 435 7.88 27.88 -9.73
N PHE A 436 9.05 27.23 -9.87
CA PHE A 436 10.13 27.35 -8.89
C PHE A 436 10.62 28.82 -8.75
N PRO A 437 10.87 29.31 -7.51
CA PRO A 437 10.82 28.64 -6.21
C PRO A 437 9.46 28.73 -5.49
N SER A 438 8.45 29.44 -6.05
CA SER A 438 7.14 29.67 -5.42
C SER A 438 6.25 28.43 -5.37
N ASN A 439 6.62 27.35 -6.08
CA ASN A 439 5.94 26.07 -6.03
C ASN A 439 6.25 25.27 -4.75
N ILE A 440 7.23 25.65 -3.94
CA ILE A 440 7.54 24.96 -2.69
C ILE A 440 6.56 25.43 -1.61
N ARG A 441 5.81 24.48 -1.04
CA ARG A 441 4.94 24.72 0.11
C ARG A 441 5.74 24.58 1.40
N TRP A 442 6.43 25.64 1.80
CA TRP A 442 7.35 25.66 2.92
C TRP A 442 6.72 25.24 4.25
N GLU A 443 5.44 25.58 4.47
CA GLU A 443 4.68 25.24 5.66
C GLU A 443 4.41 23.74 5.82
N ARG A 444 4.65 22.95 4.76
CA ARG A 444 4.50 21.51 4.76
C ARG A 444 5.81 20.73 4.94
N LEU A 445 6.95 21.43 4.91
CA LEU A 445 8.25 20.79 5.13
C LEU A 445 8.32 20.18 6.53
N PHE A 446 8.69 18.90 6.60
CA PHE A 446 8.75 18.07 7.82
C PHE A 446 7.45 18.02 8.61
N LYS A 447 6.31 18.37 7.99
CA LYS A 447 5.00 18.27 8.61
C LYS A 447 4.70 16.82 8.94
N LYS A 448 4.45 16.55 10.22
CA LYS A 448 4.09 15.22 10.70
C LYS A 448 2.72 14.82 10.17
N VAL A 449 2.61 13.58 9.65
CA VAL A 449 1.33 12.98 9.26
C VAL A 449 0.63 12.48 10.51
N ARG A 450 -0.62 12.95 10.70
CA ARG A 450 -1.45 12.63 11.88
C ARG A 450 -2.73 11.94 11.45
#